data_e43e0d321aa6f930aecf1f8b68125e16
#
_entry.id   e43e0d321aa6f930aecf1f8b68125e16
#
_cell.length_a   1.000
_cell.length_b   1.000
_cell.length_c   1.000
_cell.angle_alpha   90.00
_cell.angle_beta   90.00
_cell.angle_gamma   90.00
#
_symmetry.space_group_name_H-M   'P 1'
#
loop_
_entity.id
_entity.type
_entity.pdbx_description
1 polymer ?
#
loop_
_entity_poly.entity_id
_entity_poly.type
_entity_poly.pdbx_seq_one_letter_code
_entity_poly.pdbx_strand_id
1 'polypeptide(L)'
;VSGGLSGKVITIDPGHGGSDPGAIGPTGFQEKSATLPISKYLKSALEARGAKVFMTRTTDVDVYGPNASGVDELGARVNIANSHNSDAFVSVHINSFNNPSVGGIATYYYSKTGNDARLAQKVQNQIANVPGFNGDRGIQEGNLYVLRHTNMPAILVELGFISNPNEERALKSEQTEQDFANRIAAGIASYFGG
;
A
#
# COMPACT_ATOMS: atom_id res chain seq x y z
N VAL A 1 8.52 23.81 5.36
CA VAL A 1 7.10 23.48 5.44
C VAL A 1 7.00 22.36 6.45
N SER A 2 6.48 22.62 7.66
CA SER A 2 6.17 21.57 8.62
C SER A 2 5.16 20.64 7.96
N GLY A 3 5.59 19.46 7.59
CA GLY A 3 4.71 18.47 7.00
C GLY A 3 3.68 18.05 8.05
N GLY A 4 2.39 18.11 7.73
CA GLY A 4 1.26 17.92 8.64
C GLY A 4 1.14 16.55 9.34
N LEU A 5 2.26 15.82 9.51
CA LEU A 5 2.33 14.49 10.14
C LEU A 5 3.20 14.46 11.40
N SER A 6 3.55 15.63 11.96
CA SER A 6 4.32 15.68 13.21
C SER A 6 3.58 14.95 14.34
N GLY A 7 4.27 14.04 15.02
CA GLY A 7 3.70 13.21 16.10
C GLY A 7 2.83 12.04 15.64
N LYS A 8 2.64 11.84 14.33
CA LYS A 8 1.90 10.69 13.81
C LYS A 8 2.79 9.47 13.62
N VAL A 9 2.24 8.31 13.92
CA VAL A 9 2.87 7.01 13.73
C VAL A 9 2.15 6.26 12.60
N ILE A 10 2.87 5.91 11.56
CA ILE A 10 2.31 5.22 10.38
C ILE A 10 3.01 3.88 10.19
N THR A 11 2.26 2.82 10.00
CA THR A 11 2.82 1.53 9.57
C THR A 11 2.54 1.32 8.09
N ILE A 12 3.61 1.05 7.33
CA ILE A 12 3.57 0.65 5.93
C ILE A 12 3.78 -0.86 5.86
N ASP A 13 2.92 -1.52 5.09
CA ASP A 13 2.98 -2.95 4.86
C ASP A 13 3.26 -3.24 3.37
N PRO A 14 4.52 -3.45 2.98
CA PRO A 14 4.84 -3.90 1.63
C PRO A 14 4.27 -5.30 1.41
N GLY A 15 3.28 -5.45 0.54
CA GLY A 15 2.64 -6.73 0.28
C GLY A 15 3.62 -7.80 -0.22
N HIS A 16 3.35 -9.06 0.11
CA HIS A 16 4.16 -10.21 -0.27
C HIS A 16 5.60 -10.14 0.28
N GLY A 17 6.54 -10.84 -0.33
CA GLY A 17 7.96 -10.86 0.05
C GLY A 17 8.47 -12.27 0.34
N GLY A 18 9.78 -12.45 0.26
CA GLY A 18 10.42 -13.72 0.53
C GLY A 18 9.92 -14.84 -0.40
N SER A 19 9.34 -15.88 0.19
CA SER A 19 8.79 -17.04 -0.54
C SER A 19 7.51 -16.74 -1.32
N ASP A 20 6.82 -15.62 -1.01
CA ASP A 20 5.60 -15.17 -1.68
C ASP A 20 5.91 -14.08 -2.71
N PRO A 21 5.90 -14.38 -4.02
CA PRO A 21 6.15 -13.39 -5.07
C PRO A 21 4.98 -12.43 -5.27
N GLY A 22 3.78 -12.74 -4.77
CA GLY A 22 2.54 -12.11 -5.19
C GLY A 22 2.16 -12.47 -6.62
N ALA A 23 1.39 -11.62 -7.27
CA ALA A 23 1.06 -11.80 -8.67
C ALA A 23 2.30 -11.63 -9.57
N ILE A 24 2.27 -12.31 -10.72
CA ILE A 24 3.37 -12.29 -11.70
C ILE A 24 2.84 -11.73 -13.01
N GLY A 25 3.48 -10.67 -13.50
CA GLY A 25 3.13 -10.02 -14.74
C GLY A 25 3.57 -10.79 -15.99
N PRO A 26 3.16 -10.35 -17.18
CA PRO A 26 3.42 -11.05 -18.43
C PRO A 26 4.92 -11.16 -18.78
N THR A 27 5.79 -10.30 -18.25
CA THR A 27 7.25 -10.40 -18.46
C THR A 27 7.97 -11.13 -17.31
N GLY A 28 7.23 -11.71 -16.35
CA GLY A 28 7.80 -12.36 -15.18
C GLY A 28 8.07 -11.41 -14.01
N PHE A 29 7.68 -10.15 -14.11
CA PHE A 29 7.82 -9.18 -13.02
C PHE A 29 6.92 -9.56 -11.86
N GLN A 30 7.47 -9.61 -10.65
CA GLN A 30 6.77 -10.04 -9.45
C GLN A 30 6.22 -8.85 -8.67
N GLU A 31 5.03 -8.96 -8.13
CA GLU A 31 4.38 -7.93 -7.33
C GLU A 31 5.26 -7.43 -6.18
N LYS A 32 5.91 -8.36 -5.45
CA LYS A 32 6.82 -8.00 -4.35
C LYS A 32 7.98 -7.09 -4.77
N SER A 33 8.36 -7.12 -6.05
CA SER A 33 9.43 -6.29 -6.61
C SER A 33 9.01 -4.85 -6.87
N ALA A 34 7.70 -4.57 -6.92
CA ALA A 34 7.14 -3.22 -6.97
C ALA A 34 6.76 -2.71 -5.58
N THR A 35 6.14 -3.56 -4.75
CA THR A 35 5.61 -3.13 -3.46
C THR A 35 6.69 -2.65 -2.50
N LEU A 36 7.87 -3.29 -2.49
CA LEU A 36 8.97 -2.90 -1.59
C LEU A 36 9.59 -1.53 -1.94
N PRO A 37 10.02 -1.23 -3.17
CA PRO A 37 10.58 0.08 -3.48
C PRO A 37 9.56 1.20 -3.31
N ILE A 38 8.30 1.04 -3.74
CA ILE A 38 7.24 2.03 -3.50
C ILE A 38 7.09 2.31 -2.00
N SER A 39 7.08 1.27 -1.17
CA SER A 39 6.97 1.41 0.29
C SER A 39 8.17 2.12 0.90
N LYS A 40 9.37 1.91 0.39
CA LYS A 40 10.59 2.62 0.86
C LYS A 40 10.53 4.11 0.51
N TYR A 41 10.11 4.47 -0.70
CA TYR A 41 9.88 5.86 -1.09
C TYR A 41 8.77 6.49 -0.24
N LEU A 42 7.69 5.73 0.03
CA LEU A 42 6.60 6.19 0.87
C LEU A 42 7.08 6.49 2.30
N LYS A 43 7.92 5.61 2.87
CA LYS A 43 8.54 5.86 4.19
C LYS A 43 9.28 7.19 4.19
N SER A 44 10.15 7.42 3.22
CA SER A 44 10.91 8.66 3.11
C SER A 44 10.00 9.89 2.96
N ALA A 45 8.94 9.79 2.15
CA ALA A 45 7.99 10.88 1.94
C ALA A 45 7.17 11.22 3.20
N LEU A 46 6.78 10.21 3.99
CA LEU A 46 6.07 10.39 5.25
C LEU A 46 6.99 10.96 6.35
N GLU A 47 8.22 10.47 6.45
CA GLU A 47 9.21 10.99 7.40
C GLU A 47 9.60 12.44 7.10
N ALA A 48 9.70 12.81 5.82
CA ALA A 48 9.92 14.19 5.40
C ALA A 48 8.77 15.14 5.83
N ARG A 49 7.58 14.58 6.09
CA ARG A 49 6.42 15.30 6.63
C ARG A 49 6.31 15.26 8.15
N GLY A 50 7.29 14.64 8.83
CA GLY A 50 7.37 14.58 10.30
C GLY A 50 6.77 13.32 10.94
N ALA A 51 6.31 12.34 10.16
CA ALA A 51 5.80 11.08 10.71
C ALA A 51 6.92 10.20 11.26
N LYS A 52 6.58 9.39 12.27
CA LYS A 52 7.35 8.21 12.64
C LYS A 52 6.80 7.02 11.85
N VAL A 53 7.66 6.30 11.15
CA VAL A 53 7.23 5.23 10.23
C VAL A 53 7.84 3.89 10.63
N PHE A 54 6.98 2.87 10.69
CA PHE A 54 7.37 1.46 10.79
C PHE A 54 7.01 0.75 9.49
N MET A 55 7.80 -0.24 9.12
CA MET A 55 7.53 -1.11 7.98
C MET A 55 7.42 -2.55 8.46
N THR A 56 6.51 -3.32 7.89
CA THR A 56 6.37 -4.76 8.22
C THR A 56 7.55 -5.58 7.70
N ARG A 57 8.15 -5.16 6.60
CA ARG A 57 9.44 -5.66 6.08
C ARG A 57 10.21 -4.53 5.39
N THR A 58 11.52 -4.62 5.38
CA THR A 58 12.43 -3.64 4.74
C THR A 58 13.30 -4.27 3.65
N THR A 59 13.22 -5.58 3.51
CA THR A 59 13.95 -6.39 2.52
C THR A 59 13.02 -7.42 1.89
N ASP A 60 13.52 -8.23 0.99
CA ASP A 60 12.76 -9.32 0.37
C ASP A 60 12.73 -10.56 1.28
N VAL A 61 11.85 -10.50 2.28
CA VAL A 61 11.69 -11.56 3.29
C VAL A 61 10.20 -11.81 3.57
N ASP A 62 9.88 -13.00 4.06
CA ASP A 62 8.61 -13.29 4.72
C ASP A 62 8.58 -12.57 6.08
N VAL A 63 7.43 -12.00 6.48
CA VAL A 63 7.33 -11.23 7.74
C VAL A 63 7.28 -12.15 8.95
N TYR A 64 6.50 -13.23 8.87
CA TYR A 64 6.47 -14.28 9.90
C TYR A 64 7.66 -15.24 9.75
N GLY A 65 7.83 -15.75 8.54
CA GLY A 65 8.88 -16.68 8.20
C GLY A 65 8.51 -17.56 7.00
N PRO A 66 9.49 -18.26 6.41
CA PRO A 66 9.25 -19.08 5.23
C PRO A 66 8.26 -20.21 5.53
N ASN A 67 7.39 -20.49 4.56
CA ASN A 67 6.35 -21.53 4.62
C ASN A 67 5.30 -21.35 5.74
N ALA A 68 5.12 -20.13 6.24
CA ALA A 68 4.06 -19.82 7.18
C ALA A 68 2.67 -19.99 6.53
N SER A 69 1.65 -20.26 7.37
CA SER A 69 0.28 -20.15 6.90
C SER A 69 -0.05 -18.69 6.51
N GLY A 70 -1.02 -18.50 5.62
CA GLY A 70 -1.46 -17.14 5.28
C GLY A 70 -1.92 -16.34 6.50
N VAL A 71 -2.54 -17.01 7.47
CA VAL A 71 -2.99 -16.36 8.71
C VAL A 71 -1.82 -15.94 9.58
N ASP A 72 -0.77 -16.74 9.70
CA ASP A 72 0.42 -16.41 10.47
C ASP A 72 1.17 -15.22 9.84
N GLU A 73 1.35 -15.25 8.53
CA GLU A 73 2.02 -14.19 7.78
C GLU A 73 1.26 -12.86 7.87
N LEU A 74 -0.05 -12.87 7.66
CA LEU A 74 -0.89 -11.67 7.76
C LEU A 74 -1.02 -11.19 9.21
N GLY A 75 -1.10 -12.12 10.17
CA GLY A 75 -1.11 -11.82 11.59
C GLY A 75 0.16 -11.12 12.07
N ALA A 76 1.33 -11.54 11.56
CA ALA A 76 2.60 -10.87 11.87
C ALA A 76 2.61 -9.40 11.41
N ARG A 77 2.06 -9.11 10.22
CA ARG A 77 1.92 -7.73 9.70
C ARG A 77 1.01 -6.88 10.58
N VAL A 78 -0.14 -7.42 10.96
CA VAL A 78 -1.09 -6.77 11.87
C VAL A 78 -0.45 -6.48 13.23
N ASN A 79 0.27 -7.44 13.79
CA ASN A 79 0.91 -7.30 15.11
C ASN A 79 1.95 -6.17 15.14
N ILE A 80 2.68 -5.96 14.07
CA ILE A 80 3.63 -4.83 13.96
C ILE A 80 2.88 -3.50 14.09
N ALA A 81 1.79 -3.30 13.36
CA ALA A 81 1.01 -2.06 13.42
C ALA A 81 0.36 -1.85 14.80
N ASN A 82 -0.26 -2.90 15.34
CA ASN A 82 -0.98 -2.82 16.61
C ASN A 82 -0.02 -2.60 17.79
N SER A 83 1.13 -3.28 17.83
CA SER A 83 2.12 -3.14 18.90
C SER A 83 2.79 -1.75 18.94
N HIS A 84 2.85 -1.06 17.82
CA HIS A 84 3.37 0.31 17.74
C HIS A 84 2.30 1.38 17.95
N ASN A 85 1.03 1.00 18.18
CA ASN A 85 -0.09 1.92 18.30
C ASN A 85 -0.14 2.93 17.15
N SER A 86 -0.02 2.44 15.94
CA SER A 86 0.01 3.30 14.75
C SER A 86 -1.30 4.10 14.60
N ASP A 87 -1.19 5.33 14.11
CA ASP A 87 -2.35 6.19 13.82
C ASP A 87 -3.02 5.85 12.50
N ALA A 88 -2.27 5.24 11.58
CA ALA A 88 -2.78 4.71 10.31
C ALA A 88 -1.91 3.54 9.83
N PHE A 89 -2.54 2.67 9.05
CA PHE A 89 -1.90 1.52 8.40
C PHE A 89 -2.15 1.60 6.90
N VAL A 90 -1.12 1.40 6.09
CA VAL A 90 -1.22 1.32 4.64
C VAL A 90 -0.50 0.09 4.10
N SER A 91 -1.26 -0.82 3.51
CA SER A 91 -0.72 -1.97 2.79
C SER A 91 -0.59 -1.64 1.30
N VAL A 92 0.54 -1.99 0.70
CA VAL A 92 0.86 -1.66 -0.69
C VAL A 92 0.85 -2.94 -1.52
N HIS A 93 -0.02 -2.98 -2.51
CA HIS A 93 -0.27 -4.12 -3.40
C HIS A 93 -0.41 -3.69 -4.85
N ILE A 94 -0.29 -4.65 -5.76
CA ILE A 94 -0.58 -4.51 -7.18
C ILE A 94 -1.61 -5.58 -7.55
N ASN A 95 -2.68 -5.17 -8.21
CA ASN A 95 -3.77 -6.06 -8.59
C ASN A 95 -3.40 -6.98 -9.76
N SER A 96 -4.21 -7.99 -9.99
CA SER A 96 -4.09 -8.89 -11.15
C SER A 96 -5.46 -9.39 -11.58
N PHE A 97 -5.64 -9.62 -12.88
CA PHE A 97 -6.88 -10.16 -13.43
C PHE A 97 -6.60 -10.99 -14.67
N ASN A 98 -7.50 -11.94 -15.00
CA ASN A 98 -7.30 -12.83 -16.15
C ASN A 98 -7.35 -12.11 -17.51
N ASN A 99 -8.10 -11.00 -17.59
CA ASN A 99 -8.14 -10.19 -18.80
C ASN A 99 -7.04 -9.12 -18.76
N PRO A 100 -6.03 -9.18 -19.65
CA PRO A 100 -4.90 -8.25 -19.64
C PRO A 100 -5.27 -6.81 -20.03
N SER A 101 -6.47 -6.56 -20.51
CA SER A 101 -6.95 -5.19 -20.80
C SER A 101 -7.47 -4.47 -19.54
N VAL A 102 -7.73 -5.20 -18.46
CA VAL A 102 -8.18 -4.62 -17.20
C VAL A 102 -7.02 -3.88 -16.54
N GLY A 103 -7.30 -2.69 -16.03
CA GLY A 103 -6.33 -1.84 -15.37
C GLY A 103 -6.99 -0.83 -14.44
N GLY A 104 -6.17 0.05 -13.85
CA GLY A 104 -6.60 1.14 -12.99
C GLY A 104 -6.25 0.93 -11.52
N ILE A 105 -6.51 1.98 -10.74
CA ILE A 105 -6.06 2.12 -9.35
C ILE A 105 -7.25 2.15 -8.41
N ALA A 106 -7.21 1.37 -7.33
CA ALA A 106 -8.23 1.35 -6.29
C ALA A 106 -7.61 1.41 -4.89
N THR A 107 -8.37 1.89 -3.93
CA THR A 107 -8.02 1.81 -2.52
C THR A 107 -9.09 1.04 -1.76
N TYR A 108 -8.69 -0.02 -1.08
CA TYR A 108 -9.58 -0.85 -0.26
C TYR A 108 -9.54 -0.42 1.19
N TYR A 109 -10.69 -0.53 1.85
CA TYR A 109 -10.86 -0.32 3.29
C TYR A 109 -11.84 -1.35 3.86
N TYR A 110 -11.88 -1.48 5.17
CA TYR A 110 -12.89 -2.22 5.92
C TYR A 110 -13.45 -1.31 7.00
N SER A 111 -14.78 -1.15 7.03
CA SER A 111 -15.45 -0.24 7.98
C SER A 111 -15.37 -0.79 9.39
N LYS A 112 -14.51 -0.22 10.24
CA LYS A 112 -14.34 -0.63 11.65
C LYS A 112 -14.10 0.53 12.61
N THR A 113 -13.36 1.58 12.19
CA THR A 113 -13.03 2.72 13.06
C THR A 113 -13.91 3.94 12.85
N GLY A 114 -14.73 3.96 11.80
CA GLY A 114 -15.50 5.13 11.35
C GLY A 114 -14.69 6.12 10.49
N ASN A 115 -13.37 5.94 10.39
CA ASN A 115 -12.50 6.81 9.61
C ASN A 115 -11.83 6.10 8.41
N ASP A 116 -12.04 4.80 8.27
CA ASP A 116 -11.38 3.97 7.26
C ASP A 116 -11.70 4.43 5.84
N ALA A 117 -12.97 4.65 5.51
CA ALA A 117 -13.38 5.14 4.21
C ALA A 117 -12.85 6.56 3.91
N ARG A 118 -12.76 7.41 4.93
CA ARG A 118 -12.22 8.78 4.78
C ARG A 118 -10.73 8.74 4.46
N LEU A 119 -9.96 7.88 5.13
CA LEU A 119 -8.55 7.67 4.81
C LEU A 119 -8.38 7.16 3.37
N ALA A 120 -9.17 6.13 2.99
CA ALA A 120 -9.16 5.57 1.65
C ALA A 120 -9.46 6.63 0.58
N GLN A 121 -10.48 7.45 0.79
CA GLN A 121 -10.87 8.50 -0.17
C GLN A 121 -9.78 9.57 -0.31
N LYS A 122 -9.17 10.00 0.78
CA LYS A 122 -8.08 11.00 0.75
C LYS A 122 -6.87 10.49 -0.04
N VAL A 123 -6.52 9.22 0.12
CA VAL A 123 -5.43 8.61 -0.64
C VAL A 123 -5.85 8.39 -2.09
N GLN A 124 -7.04 7.83 -2.36
CA GLN A 124 -7.51 7.57 -3.72
C GLN A 124 -7.56 8.85 -4.56
N ASN A 125 -8.00 9.97 -4.00
CA ASN A 125 -8.03 11.26 -4.69
C ASN A 125 -6.65 11.69 -5.20
N GLN A 126 -5.57 11.28 -4.54
CA GLN A 126 -4.21 11.62 -4.96
C GLN A 126 -3.64 10.66 -5.98
N ILE A 127 -3.95 9.35 -5.87
CA ILE A 127 -3.34 8.32 -6.72
C ILE A 127 -4.13 8.00 -7.98
N ALA A 128 -5.40 8.39 -8.06
CA ALA A 128 -6.32 8.00 -9.13
C ALA A 128 -5.83 8.32 -10.56
N ASN A 129 -5.00 9.34 -10.72
CA ASN A 129 -4.56 9.84 -12.01
C ASN A 129 -3.03 9.74 -12.19
N VAL A 130 -2.40 8.71 -11.64
CA VAL A 130 -0.97 8.45 -11.92
C VAL A 130 -0.82 8.08 -13.40
N PRO A 131 0.11 8.73 -14.14
CA PRO A 131 0.31 8.45 -15.57
C PRO A 131 0.72 6.99 -15.83
N GLY A 132 0.17 6.41 -16.89
CA GLY A 132 0.46 5.04 -17.30
C GLY A 132 -0.53 3.99 -16.79
N PHE A 133 -1.58 4.41 -16.08
CA PHE A 133 -2.61 3.54 -15.51
C PHE A 133 -4.00 3.84 -16.08
N ASN A 134 -4.85 2.82 -16.18
CA ASN A 134 -6.17 2.87 -16.83
C ASN A 134 -7.27 3.49 -15.94
N GLY A 135 -6.93 4.50 -15.14
CA GLY A 135 -7.89 5.36 -14.48
C GLY A 135 -8.27 4.96 -13.06
N ASP A 136 -9.24 5.69 -12.56
CA ASP A 136 -9.74 5.64 -11.20
C ASP A 136 -10.80 4.54 -11.03
N ARG A 137 -10.52 3.57 -10.17
CA ARG A 137 -11.48 2.52 -9.77
C ARG A 137 -12.15 2.83 -8.42
N GLY A 138 -11.86 3.97 -7.83
CA GLY A 138 -12.44 4.45 -6.58
C GLY A 138 -12.00 3.70 -5.33
N ILE A 139 -12.71 3.99 -4.24
CA ILE A 139 -12.56 3.24 -2.99
C ILE A 139 -13.52 2.04 -2.99
N GLN A 140 -13.09 0.94 -2.38
CA GLN A 140 -13.87 -0.30 -2.33
C GLN A 140 -13.83 -0.88 -0.91
N GLU A 141 -14.96 -1.31 -0.40
CA GLU A 141 -15.01 -2.04 0.86
C GLU A 141 -14.64 -3.50 0.64
N GLY A 142 -13.71 -4.01 1.45
CA GLY A 142 -13.22 -5.37 1.34
C GLY A 142 -12.89 -5.99 2.69
N ASN A 143 -13.33 -7.23 2.90
CA ASN A 143 -13.04 -7.99 4.12
C ASN A 143 -11.65 -8.63 4.05
N LEU A 144 -10.62 -7.80 4.01
CA LEU A 144 -9.22 -8.24 3.96
C LEU A 144 -8.67 -8.35 5.39
N TYR A 145 -7.87 -9.39 5.64
CA TYR A 145 -7.37 -9.72 6.97
C TYR A 145 -6.65 -8.53 7.63
N VAL A 146 -5.70 -7.92 6.95
CA VAL A 146 -4.91 -6.80 7.50
C VAL A 146 -5.75 -5.54 7.74
N LEU A 147 -6.84 -5.36 6.99
CA LEU A 147 -7.75 -4.22 7.20
C LEU A 147 -8.67 -4.46 8.39
N ARG A 148 -9.14 -5.70 8.56
CA ARG A 148 -10.09 -6.06 9.62
C ARG A 148 -9.43 -6.15 11.00
N HIS A 149 -8.20 -6.66 11.08
CA HIS A 149 -7.56 -6.98 12.36
C HIS A 149 -6.61 -5.90 12.90
N THR A 150 -6.30 -4.87 12.13
CA THR A 150 -5.58 -3.69 12.64
C THR A 150 -6.51 -2.82 13.48
N ASN A 151 -5.98 -2.18 14.54
CA ASN A 151 -6.77 -1.40 15.50
C ASN A 151 -7.02 0.06 15.06
N MET A 152 -6.28 0.55 14.07
CA MET A 152 -6.32 1.91 13.57
C MET A 152 -7.01 1.98 12.20
N PRO A 153 -7.33 3.18 11.70
CA PRO A 153 -7.73 3.35 10.30
C PRO A 153 -6.72 2.71 9.36
N ALA A 154 -7.20 1.83 8.47
CA ALA A 154 -6.35 1.01 7.62
C ALA A 154 -6.86 0.99 6.19
N ILE A 155 -5.91 1.04 5.24
CA ILE A 155 -6.19 0.93 3.81
C ILE A 155 -5.22 -0.05 3.15
N LEU A 156 -5.64 -0.59 2.01
CA LEU A 156 -4.81 -1.35 1.09
C LEU A 156 -4.95 -0.71 -0.30
N VAL A 157 -3.84 -0.18 -0.80
CA VAL A 157 -3.81 0.40 -2.15
C VAL A 157 -3.47 -0.68 -3.17
N GLU A 158 -4.25 -0.75 -4.24
CA GLU A 158 -4.01 -1.58 -5.42
C GLU A 158 -3.56 -0.66 -6.55
N LEU A 159 -2.25 -0.61 -6.76
CA LEU A 159 -1.57 0.36 -7.61
C LEU A 159 -1.47 -0.14 -9.06
N GLY A 160 -2.62 -0.31 -9.68
CA GLY A 160 -2.71 -0.85 -11.04
C GLY A 160 -2.81 -2.37 -11.06
N PHE A 161 -2.74 -2.92 -12.28
CA PHE A 161 -2.82 -4.37 -12.57
C PHE A 161 -1.52 -4.84 -13.19
N ILE A 162 -0.79 -5.69 -12.48
CA ILE A 162 0.46 -6.28 -12.98
C ILE A 162 0.23 -7.15 -14.24
N SER A 163 -0.98 -7.69 -14.39
CA SER A 163 -1.42 -8.45 -15.56
C SER A 163 -1.65 -7.60 -16.82
N ASN A 164 -1.75 -6.29 -16.68
CA ASN A 164 -1.85 -5.36 -17.80
C ASN A 164 -0.43 -4.99 -18.28
N PRO A 165 -0.05 -5.27 -19.55
CA PRO A 165 1.33 -5.06 -20.01
C PRO A 165 1.82 -3.60 -19.94
N ASN A 166 0.93 -2.64 -20.11
CA ASN A 166 1.27 -1.22 -20.03
C ASN A 166 1.50 -0.79 -18.58
N GLU A 167 0.64 -1.26 -17.67
CA GLU A 167 0.76 -0.97 -16.25
C GLU A 167 1.96 -1.70 -15.63
N GLU A 168 2.23 -2.96 -16.02
CA GLU A 168 3.46 -3.66 -15.64
C GLU A 168 4.72 -2.87 -16.03
N ARG A 169 4.73 -2.32 -17.25
CA ARG A 169 5.86 -1.49 -17.71
C ARG A 169 6.02 -0.24 -16.86
N ALA A 170 4.91 0.44 -16.55
CA ALA A 170 4.93 1.63 -15.69
C ALA A 170 5.42 1.30 -14.27
N LEU A 171 5.02 0.16 -13.69
CA LEU A 171 5.43 -0.30 -12.36
C LEU A 171 6.94 -0.57 -12.23
N LYS A 172 7.64 -0.80 -13.33
CA LYS A 172 9.10 -0.98 -13.36
C LYS A 172 9.87 0.33 -13.36
N SER A 173 9.19 1.47 -13.49
CA SER A 173 9.81 2.80 -13.55
C SER A 173 9.97 3.36 -12.14
N GLU A 174 11.21 3.71 -11.78
CA GLU A 174 11.50 4.39 -10.52
C GLU A 174 10.70 5.68 -10.35
N GLN A 175 10.52 6.44 -11.43
CA GLN A 175 9.72 7.66 -11.41
C GLN A 175 8.26 7.37 -11.02
N THR A 176 7.67 6.30 -11.53
CA THR A 176 6.31 5.86 -11.18
C THR A 176 6.22 5.43 -9.72
N GLU A 177 7.22 4.67 -9.25
CA GLU A 177 7.29 4.24 -7.85
C GLU A 177 7.35 5.44 -6.90
N GLN A 178 8.18 6.44 -7.22
CA GLN A 178 8.28 7.70 -6.46
C GLN A 178 7.00 8.52 -6.53
N ASP A 179 6.35 8.60 -7.70
CA ASP A 179 5.10 9.36 -7.86
C ASP A 179 3.98 8.73 -7.02
N PHE A 180 3.81 7.41 -7.05
CA PHE A 180 2.88 6.73 -6.15
C PHE A 180 3.16 7.04 -4.67
N ALA A 181 4.40 6.90 -4.26
CA ALA A 181 4.80 7.14 -2.87
C ALA A 181 4.48 8.56 -2.41
N ASN A 182 4.85 9.56 -3.21
CA ASN A 182 4.59 10.96 -2.90
C ASN A 182 3.10 11.28 -2.81
N ARG A 183 2.30 10.71 -3.71
CA ARG A 183 0.84 10.91 -3.73
C ARG A 183 0.15 10.21 -2.58
N ILE A 184 0.54 8.99 -2.23
CA ILE A 184 0.02 8.29 -1.04
C ILE A 184 0.33 9.12 0.21
N ALA A 185 1.57 9.61 0.35
CA ALA A 185 1.96 10.45 1.48
C ALA A 185 1.14 11.75 1.55
N ALA A 186 0.86 12.40 0.41
CA ALA A 186 0.00 13.57 0.35
C ALA A 186 -1.44 13.26 0.79
N GLY A 187 -1.98 12.11 0.38
CA GLY A 187 -3.31 11.66 0.79
C GLY A 187 -3.41 11.39 2.30
N ILE A 188 -2.40 10.73 2.87
CA ILE A 188 -2.32 10.49 4.32
C ILE A 188 -2.19 11.82 5.07
N ALA A 189 -1.35 12.74 4.62
CA ALA A 189 -1.24 14.07 5.21
C ALA A 189 -2.57 14.82 5.17
N SER A 190 -3.26 14.81 4.03
CA SER A 190 -4.59 15.42 3.90
C SER A 190 -5.64 14.80 4.84
N TYR A 191 -5.52 13.51 5.11
CA TYR A 191 -6.39 12.83 6.08
C TYR A 191 -6.19 13.38 7.49
N PHE A 192 -4.95 13.67 7.89
CA PHE A 192 -4.62 14.23 9.20
C PHE A 192 -4.73 15.78 9.28
N GLY A 193 -5.17 16.44 8.22
CA GLY A 193 -5.38 17.89 8.19
C GLY A 193 -4.18 18.71 7.72
N GLY A 194 -3.24 18.05 7.04
CA GLY A 194 -2.04 18.66 6.45
C GLY A 194 -2.24 19.16 5.02
#